data_f46cf8cee8f1fd4bb9bb25ecbd791215
#
_entry.id   f46cf8cee8f1fd4bb9bb25ecbd791215
#
_cell.length_a   1.000
_cell.length_b   1.000
_cell.length_c   1.000
_cell.angle_alpha   90.00
_cell.angle_beta   90.00
_cell.angle_gamma   90.00
#
_symmetry.space_group_name_H-M   'P 1'
#
loop_
_entity.id
_entity.type
_entity.pdbx_description
1 polymer ?
#
loop_
_entity_poly.entity_id
_entity_poly.type
_entity_poly.pdbx_seq_one_letter_code
_entity_poly.pdbx_strand_id
1 'polypeptide(L)'
;MMLTSEIDIYADGVADPEPLSDLIDGSIGEGSLFHRTFSYYCDGVGPETAIMPLDWRTRATEYVTPDGAATAVCPTIDDIAIAKLCAWREKDRDWLRAGVQAGLIDPVRIGAGLRSPMPAAAPDVAERLRRLDILAPPAA
;
A
#
# COMPACT_ATOMS: atom_id res chain seq x y z
N MET A 1 -14.44 8.95 8.28
CA MET A 1 -13.59 8.35 7.24
C MET A 1 -12.21 8.98 7.34
N MET A 2 -11.18 8.20 7.59
CA MET A 2 -9.81 8.72 7.62
C MET A 2 -9.32 8.81 6.18
N LEU A 3 -9.11 10.03 5.68
CA LEU A 3 -8.50 10.26 4.37
C LEU A 3 -6.99 10.33 4.53
N THR A 4 -6.25 9.58 3.75
CA THR A 4 -4.81 9.79 3.64
C THR A 4 -4.54 10.99 2.74
N SER A 5 -3.58 11.82 3.12
CA SER A 5 -3.06 12.89 2.27
C SER A 5 -1.79 12.49 1.50
N GLU A 6 -1.31 11.27 1.72
CA GLU A 6 -0.05 10.74 1.18
C GLU A 6 -0.33 9.60 0.20
N ILE A 7 0.34 9.61 -0.95
CA ILE A 7 0.31 8.57 -1.97
C ILE A 7 1.75 8.15 -2.23
N ASP A 8 2.09 6.90 -1.94
CA ASP A 8 3.40 6.33 -2.22
C ASP A 8 3.49 5.90 -3.69
N ILE A 9 4.54 6.35 -4.38
CA ILE A 9 4.77 6.06 -5.80
C ILE A 9 6.21 5.60 -6.00
N TYR A 10 6.41 4.57 -6.79
CA TYR A 10 7.73 4.23 -7.31
C TYR A 10 7.67 3.93 -8.82
N ALA A 11 8.80 4.17 -9.49
CA ALA A 11 8.93 3.84 -10.90
C ALA A 11 9.15 2.33 -11.07
N ASP A 12 8.21 1.67 -11.72
CA ASP A 12 8.25 0.24 -11.95
C ASP A 12 9.03 -0.10 -13.24
N GLY A 13 9.77 -1.20 -13.22
CA GLY A 13 10.49 -1.71 -14.39
C GLY A 13 11.75 -0.93 -14.76
N VAL A 14 12.23 -0.01 -13.92
CA VAL A 14 13.52 0.68 -14.09
C VAL A 14 14.60 0.04 -13.20
N ALA A 15 15.82 0.03 -13.70
CA ALA A 15 16.95 -0.61 -12.99
C ALA A 15 17.30 0.12 -11.67
N ASP A 16 17.19 1.45 -11.66
CA ASP A 16 17.43 2.31 -10.50
C ASP A 16 16.28 3.30 -10.37
N PRO A 17 15.33 3.07 -9.46
CA PRO A 17 14.18 3.96 -9.26
C PRO A 17 14.51 5.20 -8.41
N GLU A 18 15.63 5.24 -7.71
CA GLU A 18 15.96 6.30 -6.74
C GLU A 18 15.92 7.71 -7.34
N PRO A 19 16.55 7.98 -8.51
CA PRO A 19 16.48 9.33 -9.09
C PRO A 19 15.05 9.79 -9.43
N LEU A 20 14.17 8.86 -9.80
CA LEU A 20 12.78 9.16 -10.08
C LEU A 20 11.98 9.39 -8.79
N SER A 21 12.29 8.66 -7.73
CA SER A 21 11.72 8.88 -6.40
C SER A 21 12.09 10.27 -5.87
N ASP A 22 13.36 10.67 -6.00
CA ASP A 22 13.83 12.01 -5.62
C ASP A 22 13.12 13.11 -6.43
N LEU A 23 12.89 12.87 -7.72
CA LEU A 23 12.16 13.81 -8.57
C LEU A 23 10.70 13.95 -8.15
N ILE A 24 10.04 12.86 -7.79
CA ILE A 24 8.67 12.87 -7.27
C ILE A 24 8.61 13.69 -5.98
N ASP A 25 9.49 13.41 -5.02
CA ASP A 25 9.56 14.14 -3.75
C ASP A 25 9.80 15.64 -3.95
N GLY A 26 10.72 16.00 -4.83
CA GLY A 26 11.04 17.39 -5.13
C GLY A 26 9.95 18.15 -5.87
N SER A 27 9.12 17.46 -6.65
CA SER A 27 8.12 18.10 -7.52
C SER A 27 6.73 18.12 -6.91
N ILE A 28 6.28 17.02 -6.33
CA ILE A 28 4.92 16.82 -5.83
C ILE A 28 4.89 16.21 -4.42
N GLY A 29 6.01 16.21 -3.72
CA GLY A 29 6.16 15.72 -2.36
C GLY A 29 5.60 16.65 -1.29
N GLU A 30 5.77 16.26 -0.04
CA GLU A 30 5.33 17.01 1.12
C GLU A 30 5.93 18.42 1.14
N GLY A 31 5.10 19.43 1.38
CA GLY A 31 5.52 20.84 1.42
C GLY A 31 5.71 21.49 0.05
N SER A 32 5.57 20.77 -1.06
CA SER A 32 5.66 21.31 -2.42
C SER A 32 4.50 22.28 -2.73
N LEU A 33 4.61 23.01 -3.84
CA LEU A 33 3.51 23.83 -4.35
C LEU A 33 2.28 22.96 -4.68
N PHE A 34 2.51 21.78 -5.22
CA PHE A 34 1.46 20.78 -5.48
C PHE A 34 0.70 20.42 -4.20
N HIS A 35 1.42 20.07 -3.13
CA HIS A 35 0.80 19.75 -1.84
C HIS A 35 -0.05 20.92 -1.31
N ARG A 36 0.49 22.13 -1.35
CA ARG A 36 -0.24 23.32 -0.88
C ARG A 36 -1.47 23.65 -1.73
N THR A 37 -1.44 23.31 -3.02
CA THR A 37 -2.54 23.58 -3.94
C THR A 37 -3.66 22.54 -3.83
N PHE A 38 -3.30 21.25 -3.72
CA PHE A 38 -4.26 20.14 -3.81
C PHE A 38 -4.55 19.44 -2.49
N SER A 39 -3.86 19.79 -1.40
CA SER A 39 -4.02 19.21 -0.05
C SER A 39 -3.69 17.73 0.05
N TYR A 40 -2.96 17.18 -0.89
CA TYR A 40 -2.33 15.88 -0.84
C TYR A 40 -0.98 15.93 -1.56
N TYR A 41 -0.16 14.92 -1.36
CA TYR A 41 1.17 14.84 -1.95
C TYR A 41 1.55 13.40 -2.29
N CYS A 42 2.62 13.23 -3.06
CA CYS A 42 3.15 11.94 -3.42
C CYS A 42 4.57 11.79 -2.87
N ASP A 43 4.84 10.68 -2.20
CA ASP A 43 6.18 10.29 -1.79
C ASP A 43 6.78 9.33 -2.81
N GLY A 44 7.97 9.64 -3.28
CA GLY A 44 8.79 8.70 -4.04
C GLY A 44 9.39 7.66 -3.12
N VAL A 45 9.05 6.39 -3.33
CA VAL A 45 9.51 5.28 -2.50
C VAL A 45 10.21 4.22 -3.34
N GLY A 46 10.86 3.25 -2.69
CA GLY A 46 11.41 2.08 -3.35
C GLY A 46 10.39 0.93 -3.44
N PRO A 47 10.59 -0.04 -4.33
CA PRO A 47 9.68 -1.18 -4.50
C PRO A 47 9.56 -2.06 -3.26
N GLU A 48 10.54 -2.04 -2.37
CA GLU A 48 10.57 -2.78 -1.10
C GLU A 48 9.76 -2.12 0.02
N THR A 49 9.23 -0.92 -0.19
CA THR A 49 8.45 -0.17 0.81
C THR A 49 7.15 -0.88 1.18
N ALA A 50 6.53 -1.57 0.21
CA ALA A 50 5.30 -2.32 0.42
C ALA A 50 5.53 -3.81 0.16
N ILE A 51 5.35 -4.64 1.19
CA ILE A 51 5.45 -6.10 1.11
C ILE A 51 4.07 -6.66 0.84
N MET A 52 3.82 -7.05 -0.42
CA MET A 52 2.54 -7.62 -0.89
C MET A 52 2.73 -9.06 -1.37
N PRO A 53 1.65 -9.86 -1.51
CA PRO A 53 1.74 -11.16 -2.16
C PRO A 53 2.44 -11.09 -3.51
N LEU A 54 3.24 -12.09 -3.86
CA LEU A 54 4.04 -12.07 -5.10
C LEU A 54 3.20 -11.92 -6.36
N ASP A 55 1.93 -12.31 -6.32
CA ASP A 55 0.98 -12.25 -7.43
C ASP A 55 0.06 -11.02 -7.42
N TRP A 56 0.35 -10.00 -6.59
CA TRP A 56 -0.51 -8.82 -6.43
C TRP A 56 -0.84 -8.12 -7.77
N ARG A 57 0.09 -8.16 -8.73
CA ARG A 57 -0.09 -7.52 -10.05
C ARG A 57 -1.23 -8.14 -10.85
N THR A 58 -1.55 -9.42 -10.63
CA THR A 58 -2.66 -10.09 -11.33
C THR A 58 -4.02 -9.52 -10.95
N ARG A 59 -4.11 -8.83 -9.80
CA ARG A 59 -5.32 -8.19 -9.27
C ARG A 59 -5.33 -6.68 -9.42
N ALA A 60 -4.19 -6.08 -9.77
CA ALA A 60 -4.03 -4.64 -9.86
C ALA A 60 -4.89 -4.03 -10.98
N THR A 61 -5.27 -2.78 -10.79
CA THR A 61 -5.92 -1.96 -11.82
C THR A 61 -4.90 -1.05 -12.48
N GLU A 62 -4.92 -0.97 -13.79
CA GLU A 62 -4.07 -0.08 -14.57
C GLU A 62 -4.85 1.16 -15.03
N TYR A 63 -4.23 2.33 -14.88
CA TYR A 63 -4.73 3.60 -15.39
C TYR A 63 -3.70 4.21 -16.32
N VAL A 64 -4.07 4.38 -17.59
CA VAL A 64 -3.20 4.98 -18.60
C VAL A 64 -3.56 6.46 -18.74
N THR A 65 -2.55 7.33 -18.79
CA THR A 65 -2.77 8.77 -19.04
C THR A 65 -3.38 8.98 -20.44
N PRO A 66 -4.16 10.08 -20.68
CA PRO A 66 -4.81 10.31 -21.96
C PRO A 66 -3.87 10.35 -23.16
N ASP A 67 -2.62 10.79 -22.96
CA ASP A 67 -1.58 10.81 -23.99
C ASP A 67 -0.83 9.48 -24.15
N GLY A 68 -1.12 8.49 -23.29
CA GLY A 68 -0.44 7.19 -23.28
C GLY A 68 1.00 7.21 -22.76
N ALA A 69 1.46 8.34 -22.22
CA ALA A 69 2.86 8.51 -21.80
C ALA A 69 3.19 7.80 -20.48
N ALA A 70 2.19 7.56 -19.62
CA ALA A 70 2.39 6.92 -18.33
C ALA A 70 1.24 5.96 -18.00
N THR A 71 1.55 4.91 -17.25
CA THR A 71 0.58 3.95 -16.71
C THR A 71 0.79 3.83 -15.20
N ALA A 72 -0.27 4.03 -14.43
CA ALA A 72 -0.29 3.74 -13.00
C ALA A 72 -0.80 2.33 -12.77
N VAL A 73 -0.06 1.53 -12.01
CA VAL A 73 -0.46 0.17 -11.59
C VAL A 73 -0.84 0.25 -10.11
N CYS A 74 -2.13 0.11 -9.83
CA CYS A 74 -2.68 0.31 -8.49
C CYS A 74 -3.06 -1.05 -7.87
N PRO A 75 -2.45 -1.44 -6.74
CA PRO A 75 -2.86 -2.64 -6.02
C PRO A 75 -4.31 -2.56 -5.53
N THR A 76 -4.90 -3.72 -5.25
CA THR A 76 -6.20 -3.76 -4.58
C THR A 76 -6.08 -3.26 -3.13
N ILE A 77 -7.21 -2.85 -2.55
CA ILE A 77 -7.26 -2.47 -1.14
C ILE A 77 -6.83 -3.64 -0.22
N ASP A 78 -7.12 -4.87 -0.61
CA ASP A 78 -6.74 -6.07 0.14
C ASP A 78 -5.21 -6.27 0.12
N ASP A 79 -4.56 -6.09 -1.04
CA ASP A 79 -3.09 -6.17 -1.14
C ASP A 79 -2.41 -5.04 -0.36
N ILE A 80 -2.96 -3.83 -0.37
CA ILE A 80 -2.48 -2.71 0.45
C ILE A 80 -2.66 -3.02 1.94
N ALA A 81 -3.79 -3.60 2.33
CA ALA A 81 -4.05 -4.00 3.72
C ALA A 81 -3.03 -5.06 4.19
N ILE A 82 -2.69 -6.03 3.34
CA ILE A 82 -1.65 -7.02 3.61
C ILE A 82 -0.29 -6.34 3.81
N ALA A 83 0.07 -5.40 2.94
CA ALA A 83 1.33 -4.65 3.09
C ALA A 83 1.38 -3.89 4.41
N LYS A 84 0.31 -3.20 4.80
CA LYS A 84 0.21 -2.50 6.08
C LYS A 84 0.25 -3.45 7.27
N LEU A 85 -0.35 -4.62 7.16
CA LEU A 85 -0.28 -5.66 8.19
C LEU A 85 1.14 -6.21 8.34
N CYS A 86 1.89 -6.35 7.25
CA CYS A 86 3.31 -6.73 7.29
C CYS A 86 4.17 -5.63 7.94
N ALA A 87 3.94 -4.36 7.62
CA ALA A 87 4.67 -3.23 8.20
C ALA A 87 4.36 -3.01 9.68
N TRP A 88 3.10 -3.13 10.07
CA TRP A 88 2.59 -3.14 11.45
C TRP A 88 2.97 -1.91 12.32
N ARG A 89 3.20 -0.75 11.69
CA ARG A 89 3.41 0.50 12.41
C ARG A 89 2.10 0.97 13.05
N GLU A 90 2.16 1.89 14.00
CA GLU A 90 0.95 2.40 14.65
C GLU A 90 -0.05 2.97 13.64
N LYS A 91 0.42 3.82 12.71
CA LYS A 91 -0.43 4.38 11.64
C LYS A 91 -1.05 3.30 10.74
N ASP A 92 -0.34 2.21 10.49
CA ASP A 92 -0.85 1.09 9.68
C ASP A 92 -1.98 0.35 10.40
N ARG A 93 -1.82 0.10 11.69
CA ARG A 93 -2.86 -0.53 12.52
C ARG A 93 -4.12 0.33 12.61
N ASP A 94 -3.97 1.64 12.75
CA ASP A 94 -5.10 2.57 12.79
C ASP A 94 -5.85 2.59 11.46
N TRP A 95 -5.11 2.61 10.36
CA TRP A 95 -5.68 2.53 9.01
C TRP A 95 -6.45 1.22 8.80
N LEU A 96 -5.86 0.09 9.20
CA LEU A 96 -6.48 -1.24 9.09
C LEU A 96 -7.76 -1.32 9.92
N ARG A 97 -7.75 -0.85 11.17
CA ARG A 97 -8.95 -0.81 12.03
C ARG A 97 -10.06 0.04 11.42
N ALA A 98 -9.72 1.22 10.93
CA ALA A 98 -10.67 2.10 10.27
C ALA A 98 -11.28 1.44 9.02
N GLY A 99 -10.47 0.75 8.22
CA GLY A 99 -10.92 0.02 7.04
C GLY A 99 -11.87 -1.13 7.36
N VAL A 100 -11.58 -1.89 8.40
CA VAL A 100 -12.46 -2.98 8.88
C VAL A 100 -13.78 -2.39 9.40
N GLN A 101 -13.73 -1.36 10.22
CA GLN A 101 -14.92 -0.70 10.77
C GLN A 101 -15.82 -0.10 9.68
N ALA A 102 -15.21 0.42 8.61
CA ALA A 102 -15.94 0.98 7.47
C ALA A 102 -16.44 -0.11 6.49
N GLY A 103 -16.15 -1.38 6.71
CA GLY A 103 -16.51 -2.47 5.81
C GLY A 103 -15.75 -2.47 4.48
N LEU A 104 -14.65 -1.74 4.38
CA LEU A 104 -13.80 -1.68 3.19
C LEU A 104 -12.79 -2.82 3.14
N ILE A 105 -12.39 -3.31 4.30
CA ILE A 105 -11.46 -4.42 4.48
C ILE A 105 -12.20 -5.58 5.13
N ASP A 106 -12.16 -6.74 4.47
CA ASP A 106 -12.74 -7.98 4.99
C ASP A 106 -11.62 -8.86 5.57
N PRO A 107 -11.61 -9.09 6.89
CA PRO A 107 -10.58 -9.94 7.53
C PRO A 107 -10.50 -11.36 6.96
N VAL A 108 -11.60 -11.91 6.45
CA VAL A 108 -11.62 -13.25 5.85
C VAL A 108 -10.82 -13.26 4.54
N ARG A 109 -11.04 -12.28 3.67
CA ARG A 109 -10.27 -12.14 2.42
C ARG A 109 -8.79 -11.87 2.71
N ILE A 110 -8.51 -10.98 3.67
CA ILE A 110 -7.12 -10.70 4.09
C ILE A 110 -6.45 -11.98 4.60
N GLY A 111 -7.12 -12.77 5.43
CA GLY A 111 -6.61 -14.04 5.95
C GLY A 111 -6.22 -15.03 4.85
N ALA A 112 -7.01 -15.11 3.78
CA ALA A 112 -6.69 -15.93 2.62
C ALA A 112 -5.42 -15.42 1.91
N GLY A 113 -5.32 -14.11 1.67
CA GLY A 113 -4.17 -13.47 1.04
C GLY A 113 -2.87 -13.60 1.85
N LEU A 114 -2.95 -13.58 3.17
CA LEU A 114 -1.79 -13.75 4.06
C LEU A 114 -1.14 -15.13 3.98
N ARG A 115 -1.84 -16.13 3.46
CA ARG A 115 -1.30 -17.48 3.21
C ARG A 115 -0.67 -17.64 1.84
N SER A 116 -0.80 -16.63 0.97
CA SER A 116 -0.20 -16.63 -0.36
C SER A 116 1.33 -16.52 -0.28
N PRO A 117 2.06 -16.94 -1.32
CA PRO A 117 3.49 -16.72 -1.42
C PRO A 117 3.83 -15.22 -1.29
N MET A 118 4.79 -14.93 -0.41
CA MET A 118 5.21 -13.57 -0.05
C MET A 118 6.71 -13.38 -0.33
N PRO A 119 7.18 -12.14 -0.49
CA PRO A 119 8.62 -11.84 -0.50
C PRO A 119 9.31 -12.35 0.77
N ALA A 120 10.59 -12.67 0.67
CA ALA A 120 11.39 -13.17 1.79
C ALA A 120 11.45 -12.22 3.00
N ALA A 121 11.28 -10.92 2.78
CA ALA A 121 11.26 -9.91 3.85
C ALA A 121 9.94 -9.88 4.64
N ALA A 122 8.90 -10.60 4.20
CA ALA A 122 7.65 -10.66 4.92
C ALA A 122 7.81 -11.37 6.28
N PRO A 123 7.07 -10.95 7.32
CA PRO A 123 6.93 -11.77 8.52
C PRO A 123 6.42 -13.17 8.15
N ASP A 124 6.74 -14.19 8.95
CA ASP A 124 6.22 -15.53 8.70
C ASP A 124 4.68 -15.57 8.78
N VAL A 125 4.09 -16.64 8.28
CA VAL A 125 2.63 -16.75 8.17
C VAL A 125 1.96 -16.73 9.55
N ALA A 126 2.58 -17.34 10.56
CA ALA A 126 2.03 -17.36 11.92
C ALA A 126 1.94 -15.97 12.51
N GLU A 127 2.98 -15.16 12.35
CA GLU A 127 2.99 -13.75 12.79
C GLU A 127 1.97 -12.92 12.02
N ARG A 128 1.87 -13.09 10.71
CA ARG A 128 0.87 -12.39 9.91
C ARG A 128 -0.56 -12.68 10.39
N LEU A 129 -0.87 -13.94 10.63
CA LEU A 129 -2.19 -14.34 11.11
C LEU A 129 -2.45 -13.84 12.54
N ARG A 130 -1.45 -13.86 13.42
CA ARG A 130 -1.54 -13.29 14.76
C ARG A 130 -1.90 -11.81 14.72
N ARG A 131 -1.29 -11.04 13.83
CA ARG A 131 -1.61 -9.60 13.65
C ARG A 131 -3.04 -9.40 13.17
N LEU A 132 -3.49 -10.26 12.26
CA LEU A 132 -4.89 -10.22 11.80
C LEU A 132 -5.87 -10.47 12.94
N ASP A 133 -5.60 -11.44 13.80
CA ASP A 133 -6.45 -11.75 14.97
C ASP A 133 -6.55 -10.58 15.96
N ILE A 134 -5.50 -9.77 16.09
CA ILE A 134 -5.52 -8.54 16.90
C ILE A 134 -6.46 -7.49 16.31
N LEU A 135 -6.51 -7.40 14.96
CA LEU A 135 -7.35 -6.41 14.28
C LEU A 135 -8.83 -6.81 14.28
N ALA A 136 -9.10 -8.07 14.10
CA ALA A 136 -10.43 -8.65 14.00
C ALA A 136 -10.56 -9.78 15.03
N PRO A 137 -10.68 -9.47 16.32
CA PRO A 137 -10.85 -10.49 17.32
C PRO A 137 -12.10 -11.33 17.00
N PRO A 138 -12.08 -12.65 17.30
CA PRO A 138 -13.23 -13.50 17.06
C PRO A 138 -14.46 -12.92 17.74
N ALA A 139 -15.62 -13.04 17.08
CA ALA A 139 -16.89 -12.63 17.64
C ALA A 139 -17.11 -13.34 18.98
N ALA A 140 -17.48 -12.58 19.99
CA ALA A 140 -17.73 -13.09 21.34
C ALA A 140 -18.91 -14.09 21.35
#